data_07d52c1dacc1c75b5841a7c344e58e66
#
_entry.id   07d52c1dacc1c75b5841a7c344e58e66
#
_cell.length_a   1.000
_cell.length_b   1.000
_cell.length_c   1.000
_cell.angle_alpha   90.00
_cell.angle_beta   90.00
_cell.angle_gamma   90.00
#
_symmetry.space_group_name_H-M   'P 1'
#
loop_
_entity.id
_entity.type
_entity.pdbx_description
1 polymer ?
#
loop_
_entity_poly.entity_id
_entity_poly.type
_entity_poly.pdbx_seq_one_letter_code
_entity_poly.pdbx_strand_id
1 'polypeptide(L)'
;SDIGFEFINEFPNLIISRSFSKAYGLAGFRVGYSVSSKEIADFLNRVRQPFNTNSLALAAAEAALSDKDHMLKSLKMNIEQKSLLYKGLEDLGYQYIPSAGNFICFDCKQDAEQLFNKLLKEGVIVRSMGVYKMPNHLRVTIGLPEENNIFLEKLAKVGS
;
A
#
# COMPACT_ATOMS: atom_id res chain seq x y z
N SER A 1 5.94 13.81 -4.76
CA SER A 1 5.24 14.71 -5.70
C SER A 1 4.26 15.58 -4.93
N ASP A 2 4.21 16.86 -5.27
CA ASP A 2 3.34 17.86 -4.63
C ASP A 2 1.91 17.83 -5.21
N ILE A 3 1.53 16.69 -5.79
CA ILE A 3 0.23 16.50 -6.44
C ILE A 3 -0.90 16.82 -5.48
N GLY A 4 -1.73 17.76 -5.88
CA GLY A 4 -2.93 18.21 -5.19
C GLY A 4 -2.74 19.45 -4.32
N PHE A 5 -1.51 19.83 -3.95
CA PHE A 5 -1.31 21.01 -3.08
C PHE A 5 -1.72 22.31 -3.77
N GLU A 6 -1.60 22.37 -5.09
CA GLU A 6 -2.08 23.47 -5.92
C GLU A 6 -3.58 23.74 -5.76
N PHE A 7 -4.37 22.70 -5.48
CA PHE A 7 -5.82 22.81 -5.36
C PHE A 7 -6.32 23.31 -3.99
N ILE A 8 -5.45 23.39 -2.98
CA ILE A 8 -5.86 23.82 -1.63
C ILE A 8 -6.44 25.24 -1.64
N ASN A 9 -5.90 26.11 -2.49
CA ASN A 9 -6.37 27.48 -2.64
C ASN A 9 -7.68 27.60 -3.44
N GLU A 10 -7.96 26.62 -4.32
CA GLU A 10 -9.16 26.58 -5.15
C GLU A 10 -10.34 25.92 -4.41
N PHE A 11 -10.05 24.92 -3.58
CA PHE A 11 -11.08 24.14 -2.87
C PHE A 11 -10.89 24.30 -1.35
N PRO A 12 -11.65 25.23 -0.73
CA PRO A 12 -11.46 25.53 0.70
C PRO A 12 -11.78 24.36 1.65
N ASN A 13 -12.52 23.35 1.17
CA ASN A 13 -12.86 22.13 1.90
C ASN A 13 -11.90 20.95 1.62
N LEU A 14 -10.82 21.16 0.86
CA LEU A 14 -9.87 20.09 0.53
C LEU A 14 -8.94 19.79 1.70
N ILE A 15 -8.79 18.50 1.99
CA ILE A 15 -7.78 17.95 2.91
C ILE A 15 -6.95 16.93 2.15
N ILE A 16 -5.65 17.15 2.07
CA ILE A 16 -4.70 16.22 1.47
C ILE A 16 -3.95 15.51 2.59
N SER A 17 -4.10 14.19 2.67
CA SER A 17 -3.39 13.37 3.66
C SER A 17 -2.18 12.66 3.04
N ARG A 18 -1.12 12.52 3.82
CA ARG A 18 0.09 11.76 3.46
C ARG A 18 0.47 10.84 4.61
N SER A 19 0.99 9.69 4.28
CA SER A 19 1.37 8.67 5.25
C SER A 19 2.85 8.34 5.16
N PHE A 20 3.51 8.16 6.29
CA PHE A 20 4.86 7.62 6.37
C PHE A 20 4.89 6.08 6.40
N SER A 21 3.72 5.43 6.40
CA SER A 21 3.60 3.97 6.58
C SER A 21 4.09 3.12 5.41
N LYS A 22 4.24 3.69 4.21
CA LYS A 22 4.55 2.92 2.98
C LYS A 22 5.94 3.25 2.47
N ALA A 23 6.08 4.20 1.54
CA ALA A 23 7.34 4.53 0.90
C ALA A 23 8.48 4.90 1.89
N TYR A 24 8.14 5.44 3.03
CA TYR A 24 9.10 5.79 4.10
C TYR A 24 9.37 4.65 5.09
N GLY A 25 8.67 3.51 5.01
CA GLY A 25 8.91 2.35 5.87
C GLY A 25 8.48 2.49 7.34
N LEU A 26 7.75 3.55 7.72
CA LEU A 26 7.44 3.88 9.12
C LEU A 26 6.05 3.41 9.59
N ALA A 27 5.56 2.27 9.07
CA ALA A 27 4.22 1.78 9.37
C ALA A 27 3.96 1.56 10.88
N GLY A 28 4.95 1.08 11.61
CA GLY A 28 4.88 0.81 13.05
C GLY A 28 4.77 2.08 13.90
N PHE A 29 5.26 3.21 13.42
CA PHE A 29 5.24 4.48 14.15
C PHE A 29 3.89 5.20 14.11
N ARG A 30 2.94 4.78 13.25
CA ARG A 30 1.59 5.35 13.13
C ARG A 30 1.58 6.86 12.91
N VAL A 31 2.41 7.36 12.01
CA VAL A 31 2.57 8.79 11.72
C VAL A 31 2.20 9.12 10.28
N GLY A 32 1.59 10.26 10.11
CA GLY A 32 1.22 10.88 8.84
C GLY A 32 0.95 12.36 9.06
N TYR A 33 0.64 13.08 8.00
CA TYR A 33 0.27 14.49 8.08
C TYR A 33 -0.84 14.81 7.09
N SER A 34 -1.52 15.92 7.33
CA SER A 34 -2.47 16.49 6.38
C SER A 34 -2.15 17.95 6.11
N VAL A 35 -2.53 18.39 4.92
CA VAL A 35 -2.42 19.80 4.48
C VAL A 35 -3.81 20.24 4.03
N SER A 36 -4.24 21.43 4.48
CA SER A 36 -5.56 21.98 4.21
C SER A 36 -5.53 23.51 4.37
N SER A 37 -6.66 24.18 4.19
CA SER A 37 -6.82 25.58 4.59
C SER A 37 -6.56 25.74 6.10
N LYS A 38 -6.17 26.95 6.52
CA LYS A 38 -5.93 27.27 7.94
C LYS A 38 -7.14 26.98 8.81
N GLU A 39 -8.33 27.32 8.33
CA GLU A 39 -9.59 27.09 9.04
C GLU A 39 -9.82 25.62 9.36
N ILE A 40 -9.65 24.74 8.35
CA ILE A 40 -9.76 23.27 8.55
C ILE A 40 -8.66 22.78 9.50
N ALA A 41 -7.43 23.23 9.34
CA ALA A 41 -6.35 22.82 10.23
C ALA A 41 -6.63 23.20 11.69
N ASP A 42 -7.23 24.35 11.93
CA ASP A 42 -7.64 24.78 13.28
C ASP A 42 -8.77 23.90 13.83
N PHE A 43 -9.76 23.53 13.02
CA PHE A 43 -10.79 22.57 13.44
C PHE A 43 -10.22 21.18 13.76
N LEU A 44 -9.33 20.66 12.92
CA LEU A 44 -8.67 19.38 13.16
C LEU A 44 -7.84 19.40 14.45
N ASN A 45 -7.15 20.52 14.75
CA ASN A 45 -6.40 20.67 15.99
C ASN A 45 -7.29 20.68 17.25
N ARG A 46 -8.52 21.17 17.16
CA ARG A 46 -9.46 21.17 18.30
C ARG A 46 -10.01 19.78 18.62
N VAL A 47 -10.13 18.90 17.61
CA VAL A 47 -10.76 17.59 17.78
C VAL A 47 -9.75 16.44 17.88
N ARG A 48 -8.48 16.66 17.55
CA ARG A 48 -7.48 15.60 17.67
C ARG A 48 -7.22 15.26 19.15
N GLN A 49 -6.93 13.99 19.40
CA GLN A 49 -6.53 13.57 20.74
C GLN A 49 -5.21 14.22 21.16
N PRO A 50 -5.07 14.65 22.41
CA PRO A 50 -3.79 15.06 22.96
C PRO A 50 -2.75 13.95 22.80
N PHE A 51 -1.52 14.32 22.44
CA PHE A 51 -0.41 13.35 22.27
C PHE A 51 -0.68 12.24 21.27
N ASN A 52 -1.50 12.49 20.24
CA ASN A 52 -1.86 11.54 19.20
C ASN A 52 -0.67 11.02 18.37
N THR A 53 0.49 11.65 18.45
CA THR A 53 1.74 11.23 17.83
C THR A 53 2.85 11.24 18.88
N ASN A 54 3.58 10.14 19.04
CA ASN A 54 4.67 10.06 20.00
C ASN A 54 5.95 10.73 19.47
N SER A 55 6.86 11.10 20.38
CA SER A 55 8.10 11.81 20.04
C SER A 55 9.04 11.02 19.13
N LEU A 56 9.11 9.70 19.28
CA LEU A 56 9.94 8.84 18.43
C LEU A 56 9.40 8.83 17.00
N ALA A 57 8.08 8.79 16.82
CA ALA A 57 7.45 8.87 15.49
C ALA A 57 7.75 10.21 14.80
N LEU A 58 7.74 11.33 15.55
CA LEU A 58 8.07 12.64 14.99
C LEU A 58 9.54 12.71 14.55
N ALA A 59 10.47 12.26 15.41
CA ALA A 59 11.89 12.22 15.06
C ALA A 59 12.17 11.31 13.86
N ALA A 60 11.53 10.13 13.82
CA ALA A 60 11.65 9.21 12.69
C ALA A 60 11.09 9.81 11.38
N ALA A 61 9.96 10.52 11.44
CA ALA A 61 9.37 11.18 10.28
C ALA A 61 10.26 12.31 9.74
N GLU A 62 10.85 13.11 10.63
CA GLU A 62 11.79 14.17 10.27
C GLU A 62 13.04 13.58 9.58
N ALA A 63 13.64 12.55 10.17
CA ALA A 63 14.76 11.85 9.55
C ALA A 63 14.41 11.26 8.18
N ALA A 64 13.25 10.63 8.06
CA ALA A 64 12.78 10.01 6.80
C ALA A 64 12.54 11.02 5.68
N LEU A 65 12.10 12.24 5.99
CA LEU A 65 11.96 13.32 5.00
C LEU A 65 13.30 13.75 4.41
N SER A 66 14.38 13.60 5.16
CA SER A 66 15.74 13.92 4.71
C SER A 66 16.39 12.78 3.93
N ASP A 67 15.93 11.53 4.08
CA ASP A 67 16.45 10.33 3.39
C ASP A 67 15.75 10.12 2.05
N LYS A 68 16.10 10.98 1.08
CA LYS A 68 15.57 10.87 -0.29
C LYS A 68 16.01 9.60 -1.00
N ASP A 69 17.20 9.09 -0.70
CA ASP A 69 17.75 7.91 -1.35
C ASP A 69 16.96 6.65 -1.00
N HIS A 70 16.60 6.48 0.28
CA HIS A 70 15.73 5.38 0.69
C HIS A 70 14.37 5.44 -0.01
N MET A 71 13.74 6.60 -0.03
CA MET A 71 12.46 6.79 -0.69
C MET A 71 12.53 6.46 -2.20
N LEU A 72 13.56 6.94 -2.90
CA LEU A 72 13.73 6.67 -4.34
C LEU A 72 13.99 5.19 -4.62
N LYS A 73 14.81 4.52 -3.81
CA LYS A 73 15.04 3.07 -3.89
C LYS A 73 13.74 2.28 -3.69
N SER A 74 12.96 2.65 -2.68
CA SER A 74 11.66 2.00 -2.40
C SER A 74 10.67 2.17 -3.55
N LEU A 75 10.56 3.37 -4.11
CA LEU A 75 9.70 3.64 -5.27
C LEU A 75 10.14 2.86 -6.51
N LYS A 76 11.44 2.87 -6.82
CA LYS A 76 12.01 2.13 -7.95
C LYS A 76 11.73 0.64 -7.84
N MET A 77 12.04 0.06 -6.69
CA MET A 77 11.77 -1.35 -6.40
C MET A 77 10.27 -1.69 -6.56
N ASN A 78 9.38 -0.86 -6.02
CA ASN A 78 7.94 -1.07 -6.16
C ASN A 78 7.47 -1.05 -7.62
N ILE A 79 8.02 -0.17 -8.46
CA ILE A 79 7.68 -0.08 -9.90
C ILE A 79 8.16 -1.34 -10.63
N GLU A 80 9.42 -1.72 -10.44
CA GLU A 80 10.04 -2.87 -11.09
C GLU A 80 9.34 -4.17 -10.70
N GLN A 81 9.12 -4.37 -9.41
CA GLN A 81 8.48 -5.57 -8.88
C GLN A 81 6.99 -5.66 -9.22
N LYS A 82 6.32 -4.52 -9.32
CA LYS A 82 4.93 -4.47 -9.82
C LYS A 82 4.83 -5.00 -11.25
N SER A 83 5.73 -4.57 -12.12
CA SER A 83 5.77 -5.02 -13.51
C SER A 83 6.06 -6.52 -13.62
N LEU A 84 6.96 -7.05 -12.76
CA LEU A 84 7.23 -8.48 -12.67
C LEU A 84 5.98 -9.27 -12.24
N LEU A 85 5.28 -8.80 -11.21
CA LEU A 85 4.06 -9.44 -10.72
C LEU A 85 2.93 -9.38 -11.74
N TYR A 86 2.76 -8.28 -12.47
CA TYR A 86 1.79 -8.19 -13.55
C TYR A 86 2.05 -9.24 -14.61
N LYS A 87 3.28 -9.29 -15.09
CA LYS A 87 3.68 -10.32 -16.09
C LYS A 87 3.47 -11.73 -15.57
N GLY A 88 3.88 -12.04 -14.34
CA GLY A 88 3.69 -13.37 -13.75
C GLY A 88 2.22 -13.76 -13.61
N LEU A 89 1.35 -12.82 -13.22
CA LEU A 89 -0.10 -13.07 -13.17
C LEU A 89 -0.69 -13.31 -14.57
N GLU A 90 -0.27 -12.53 -15.58
CA GLU A 90 -0.69 -12.70 -16.97
C GLU A 90 -0.26 -14.07 -17.52
N ASP A 91 1.00 -14.45 -17.30
CA ASP A 91 1.56 -15.74 -17.73
C ASP A 91 0.79 -16.93 -17.10
N LEU A 92 0.29 -16.76 -15.87
CA LEU A 92 -0.58 -17.73 -15.18
C LEU A 92 -2.07 -17.58 -15.55
N GLY A 93 -2.41 -16.63 -16.42
CA GLY A 93 -3.77 -16.40 -16.91
C GLY A 93 -4.70 -15.69 -15.93
N TYR A 94 -4.18 -15.05 -14.87
CA TYR A 94 -4.97 -14.26 -13.94
C TYR A 94 -5.19 -12.84 -14.45
N GLN A 95 -6.40 -12.30 -14.24
CA GLN A 95 -6.70 -10.89 -14.44
C GLN A 95 -6.44 -10.10 -13.16
N TYR A 96 -6.01 -8.86 -13.29
CA TYR A 96 -5.74 -7.99 -12.15
C TYR A 96 -6.28 -6.57 -12.38
N ILE A 97 -6.44 -5.86 -11.28
CA ILE A 97 -6.80 -4.45 -11.29
C ILE A 97 -5.51 -3.62 -11.28
N PRO A 98 -5.27 -2.75 -12.28
CA PRO A 98 -4.10 -1.86 -12.30
C PRO A 98 -4.00 -1.04 -11.01
N SER A 99 -2.80 -1.01 -10.40
CA SER A 99 -2.59 -0.41 -9.09
C SER A 99 -1.55 0.71 -9.13
N ALA A 100 -1.87 1.84 -8.52
CA ALA A 100 -0.91 2.89 -8.21
C ALA A 100 -0.19 2.68 -6.85
N GLY A 101 -0.65 1.71 -6.05
CA GLY A 101 -0.13 1.41 -4.72
C GLY A 101 1.02 0.40 -4.70
N ASN A 102 1.24 -0.15 -3.52
CA ASN A 102 2.24 -1.19 -3.24
C ASN A 102 1.62 -2.59 -3.11
N PHE A 103 0.52 -2.83 -3.78
CA PHE A 103 -0.16 -4.12 -3.82
C PHE A 103 -0.88 -4.28 -5.16
N ILE A 104 -1.23 -5.52 -5.50
CA ILE A 104 -2.05 -5.87 -6.67
C ILE A 104 -3.25 -6.66 -6.18
N CYS A 105 -4.43 -6.34 -6.71
CA CYS A 105 -5.65 -7.11 -6.53
C CYS A 105 -5.91 -7.91 -7.82
N PHE A 106 -6.08 -9.22 -7.72
CA PHE A 106 -6.29 -10.10 -8.87
C PHE A 106 -7.48 -11.02 -8.67
N ASP A 107 -8.16 -11.37 -9.77
CA ASP A 107 -9.28 -12.31 -9.81
C ASP A 107 -8.74 -13.74 -9.77
N CYS A 108 -9.13 -14.52 -8.77
CA CYS A 108 -8.73 -15.90 -8.57
C CYS A 108 -9.45 -16.89 -9.50
N LYS A 109 -10.48 -16.46 -10.24
CA LYS A 109 -11.40 -17.31 -11.04
C LYS A 109 -12.11 -18.40 -10.23
N GLN A 110 -12.02 -18.36 -8.93
CA GLN A 110 -12.59 -19.26 -7.95
C GLN A 110 -12.87 -18.50 -6.65
N ASP A 111 -13.42 -19.19 -5.66
CA ASP A 111 -13.55 -18.63 -4.32
C ASP A 111 -12.19 -18.25 -3.74
N ALA A 112 -12.03 -16.97 -3.38
CA ALA A 112 -10.75 -16.43 -2.91
C ALA A 112 -10.31 -17.05 -1.58
N GLU A 113 -11.25 -17.46 -0.70
CA GLU A 113 -10.91 -18.09 0.58
C GLU A 113 -10.29 -19.48 0.37
N GLN A 114 -10.74 -20.22 -0.65
CA GLN A 114 -10.13 -21.51 -0.97
C GLN A 114 -8.68 -21.33 -1.43
N LEU A 115 -8.43 -20.42 -2.36
CA LEU A 115 -7.08 -20.14 -2.84
C LEU A 115 -6.20 -19.55 -1.75
N PHE A 116 -6.74 -18.65 -0.92
CA PHE A 116 -6.04 -18.10 0.26
C PHE A 116 -5.55 -19.24 1.17
N ASN A 117 -6.42 -20.19 1.53
CA ASN A 117 -6.07 -21.30 2.39
C ASN A 117 -5.04 -22.25 1.78
N LYS A 118 -5.08 -22.46 0.45
CA LYS A 118 -4.06 -23.25 -0.27
C LYS A 118 -2.69 -22.54 -0.21
N LEU A 119 -2.64 -21.23 -0.51
CA LEU A 119 -1.42 -20.42 -0.44
C LEU A 119 -0.86 -20.35 0.98
N LEU A 120 -1.72 -20.20 1.99
CA LEU A 120 -1.31 -20.17 3.39
C LEU A 120 -0.60 -21.46 3.81
N LYS A 121 -1.07 -22.63 3.34
CA LYS A 121 -0.41 -23.93 3.60
C LYS A 121 0.96 -24.04 2.91
N GLU A 122 1.17 -23.32 1.83
CA GLU A 122 2.47 -23.22 1.14
C GLU A 122 3.38 -22.12 1.72
N GLY A 123 2.97 -21.48 2.82
CA GLY A 123 3.74 -20.43 3.50
C GLY A 123 3.58 -19.03 2.90
N VAL A 124 2.61 -18.83 2.01
CA VAL A 124 2.34 -17.52 1.36
C VAL A 124 1.09 -16.89 1.94
N ILE A 125 1.25 -15.71 2.54
CA ILE A 125 0.17 -14.94 3.14
C ILE A 125 -0.27 -13.82 2.19
N VAL A 126 -1.50 -13.91 1.70
CA VAL A 126 -2.17 -12.87 0.90
C VAL A 126 -3.40 -12.36 1.65
N ARG A 127 -4.20 -11.48 1.06
CA ARG A 127 -5.41 -10.98 1.69
C ARG A 127 -6.64 -11.26 0.84
N SER A 128 -7.63 -11.96 1.42
CA SER A 128 -8.95 -12.07 0.81
C SER A 128 -9.67 -10.72 0.78
N MET A 129 -10.35 -10.45 -0.33
CA MET A 129 -11.06 -9.20 -0.57
C MET A 129 -12.58 -9.34 -0.36
N GLY A 130 -13.05 -10.45 0.20
CA GLY A 130 -14.46 -10.72 0.44
C GLY A 130 -15.16 -9.64 1.27
N VAL A 131 -14.49 -9.09 2.29
CA VAL A 131 -15.00 -7.97 3.10
C VAL A 131 -15.29 -6.69 2.29
N TYR A 132 -14.73 -6.57 1.09
CA TYR A 132 -14.95 -5.47 0.16
C TYR A 132 -15.94 -5.85 -0.95
N LYS A 133 -16.73 -6.92 -0.76
CA LYS A 133 -17.69 -7.47 -1.73
C LYS A 133 -17.02 -7.96 -3.03
N MET A 134 -15.79 -8.44 -2.92
CA MET A 134 -15.01 -9.03 -4.00
C MET A 134 -14.62 -10.47 -3.63
N PRO A 135 -15.57 -11.41 -3.61
CA PRO A 135 -15.36 -12.76 -3.06
C PRO A 135 -14.37 -13.62 -3.86
N ASN A 136 -14.12 -13.26 -5.11
CA ASN A 136 -13.21 -13.99 -6.00
C ASN A 136 -11.85 -13.29 -6.15
N HIS A 137 -11.53 -12.31 -5.30
CA HIS A 137 -10.28 -11.57 -5.43
C HIS A 137 -9.37 -11.75 -4.23
N LEU A 138 -8.08 -11.88 -4.51
CA LEU A 138 -7.00 -11.79 -3.54
C LEU A 138 -6.17 -10.55 -3.79
N ARG A 139 -5.58 -10.03 -2.71
CA ARG A 139 -4.64 -8.92 -2.76
C ARG A 139 -3.28 -9.40 -2.29
N VAL A 140 -2.27 -9.24 -3.13
CA VAL A 140 -0.86 -9.48 -2.81
C VAL A 140 -0.11 -8.16 -2.65
N THR A 141 0.71 -8.05 -1.62
CA THR A 141 1.62 -6.92 -1.46
C THR A 141 2.82 -7.11 -2.38
N ILE A 142 3.27 -6.03 -3.00
CA ILE A 142 4.51 -6.03 -3.78
C ILE A 142 5.67 -6.10 -2.79
N GLY A 143 6.35 -7.22 -2.79
CA GLY A 143 7.48 -7.53 -1.89
C GLY A 143 8.83 -7.38 -2.58
N LEU A 144 9.85 -7.95 -1.95
CA LEU A 144 11.17 -8.10 -2.55
C LEU A 144 11.14 -9.07 -3.73
N PRO A 145 12.16 -9.07 -4.62
CA PRO A 145 12.19 -9.97 -5.77
C PRO A 145 12.00 -11.45 -5.42
N GLU A 146 12.66 -11.89 -4.34
CA GLU A 146 12.58 -13.27 -3.87
C GLU A 146 11.17 -13.63 -3.37
N GLU A 147 10.53 -12.71 -2.63
CA GLU A 147 9.17 -12.88 -2.10
C GLU A 147 8.14 -12.97 -3.22
N ASN A 148 8.27 -12.12 -4.24
CA ASN A 148 7.38 -12.11 -5.40
C ASN A 148 7.54 -13.40 -6.24
N ASN A 149 8.77 -13.88 -6.42
CA ASN A 149 9.04 -15.13 -7.12
C ASN A 149 8.43 -16.33 -6.37
N ILE A 150 8.60 -16.39 -5.04
CA ILE A 150 7.98 -17.43 -4.20
C ILE A 150 6.45 -17.38 -4.35
N PHE A 151 5.86 -16.19 -4.28
CA PHE A 151 4.41 -16.03 -4.47
C PHE A 151 3.94 -16.60 -5.83
N LEU A 152 4.59 -16.22 -6.93
CA LEU A 152 4.21 -16.69 -8.27
C LEU A 152 4.41 -18.20 -8.42
N GLU A 153 5.51 -18.76 -7.91
CA GLU A 153 5.75 -20.21 -7.90
C GLU A 153 4.65 -20.96 -7.16
N LYS A 154 4.31 -20.51 -5.93
CA LYS A 154 3.27 -21.17 -5.14
C LYS A 154 1.88 -20.99 -5.75
N LEU A 155 1.60 -19.80 -6.30
CA LEU A 155 0.36 -19.56 -7.03
C LEU A 155 0.21 -20.50 -8.23
N ALA A 156 1.25 -20.72 -9.02
CA ALA A 156 1.25 -21.67 -10.12
C ALA A 156 0.97 -23.11 -9.65
N LYS A 157 1.52 -23.49 -8.49
CA LYS A 157 1.35 -24.85 -7.92
C LYS A 157 -0.07 -25.11 -7.43
N VAL A 158 -0.74 -24.13 -6.82
CA VAL A 158 -2.01 -24.37 -6.11
C VAL A 158 -3.21 -23.68 -6.73
N GLY A 159 -3.01 -22.85 -7.74
CA GLY A 159 -4.05 -22.03 -8.37
C GLY A 159 -4.81 -22.73 -9.50
N SER A 160 -4.33 -23.88 -9.95
CA SER A 160 -4.96 -24.73 -10.98
C SER A 160 -6.06 -25.61 -10.40
#